data_c868485627434323142590e42f2b669b
#
_entry.id   c868485627434323142590e42f2b669b
#
_cell.length_a   1.000
_cell.length_b   1.000
_cell.length_c   1.000
_cell.angle_alpha   90.00
_cell.angle_beta   90.00
_cell.angle_gamma   90.00
#
_symmetry.space_group_name_H-M   'P 1'
#
loop_
_entity.id
_entity.type
_entity.pdbx_description
1 polymer ?
#
loop_
_entity_poly.entity_id
_entity_poly.type
_entity_poly.pdbx_seq_one_letter_code
_entity_poly.pdbx_strand_id
1 'polypeptide(L)' 'MNTSDSIVIIPTYNEKENIEKIIRAVLALEKGFNILVIDDGSPDGTAKIVHRLIDTEFHNRLFIIERSGK' A
#
# COMPACT_ATOMS: atom_id res chain seq x y z
N MET A 1 -19.85 3.37 -15.94
CA MET A 1 -19.17 2.56 -14.95
C MET A 1 -17.88 3.23 -14.48
N ASN A 2 -17.75 3.32 -13.23
CA ASN A 2 -16.62 4.00 -12.67
C ASN A 2 -15.61 3.00 -12.12
N THR A 3 -14.50 2.86 -12.81
CA THR A 3 -13.50 1.87 -12.42
C THR A 3 -12.63 2.32 -11.27
N SER A 4 -12.70 3.59 -10.89
CA SER A 4 -11.87 4.08 -9.81
C SER A 4 -12.34 3.61 -8.44
N ASP A 5 -13.42 2.86 -8.40
CA ASP A 5 -13.94 2.35 -7.13
C ASP A 5 -13.22 1.11 -6.63
N SER A 6 -12.40 0.50 -7.45
CA SER A 6 -11.73 -0.73 -7.03
C SER A 6 -10.62 -0.42 -6.05
N ILE A 7 -10.59 -1.19 -4.97
CA ILE A 7 -9.54 -1.05 -3.99
C ILE A 7 -8.96 -2.43 -3.69
N VAL A 8 -7.64 -2.51 -3.66
CA VAL A 8 -6.92 -3.73 -3.36
C VAL A 8 -6.39 -3.62 -1.94
N ILE A 9 -6.74 -4.56 -1.10
CA ILE A 9 -6.31 -4.55 0.29
C ILE A 9 -5.13 -5.48 0.43
N ILE A 10 -4.02 -4.95 0.94
CA ILE A 10 -2.79 -5.71 1.08
C ILE A 10 -2.39 -5.73 2.56
N PRO A 11 -2.61 -6.85 3.23
CA PRO A 11 -2.13 -6.99 4.60
C PRO A 11 -0.61 -7.22 4.59
N THR A 12 0.10 -6.57 5.51
CA THR A 12 1.55 -6.69 5.55
C THR A 12 2.05 -6.94 6.96
N TYR A 13 3.11 -7.71 7.02
CA TYR A 13 3.94 -7.83 8.21
C TYR A 13 5.34 -8.22 7.75
N ASN A 14 6.31 -7.33 7.98
CA ASN A 14 7.70 -7.54 7.57
C ASN A 14 7.84 -7.78 6.07
N GLU A 15 7.25 -6.87 5.28
CA GLU A 15 7.33 -6.94 3.83
C GLU A 15 8.23 -5.87 3.23
N LYS A 16 9.16 -5.36 4.00
CA LYS A 16 10.03 -4.27 3.56
C LYS A 16 10.70 -4.55 2.22
N GLU A 17 11.11 -5.79 1.99
CA GLU A 17 11.84 -6.14 0.78
C GLU A 17 10.95 -6.15 -0.46
N ASN A 18 9.66 -6.34 -0.29
CA ASN A 18 8.76 -6.56 -1.41
C ASN A 18 7.65 -5.55 -1.56
N ILE A 19 7.35 -4.77 -0.52
CA ILE A 19 6.13 -3.97 -0.53
C ILE A 19 6.12 -2.95 -1.66
N GLU A 20 7.24 -2.33 -1.94
CA GLU A 20 7.27 -1.34 -3.01
C GLU A 20 7.01 -1.99 -4.36
N LYS A 21 7.60 -3.16 -4.60
CA LYS A 21 7.40 -3.89 -5.86
C LYS A 21 5.95 -4.28 -6.03
N ILE A 22 5.31 -4.73 -4.96
CA ILE A 22 3.92 -5.14 -5.01
C ILE A 22 3.03 -3.93 -5.34
N ILE A 23 3.25 -2.83 -4.65
CA ILE A 23 2.46 -1.62 -4.87
C ILE A 23 2.60 -1.14 -6.30
N ARG A 24 3.81 -1.05 -6.80
CA ARG A 24 4.03 -0.56 -8.17
C ARG A 24 3.41 -1.50 -9.20
N ALA A 25 3.49 -2.81 -8.97
CA ALA A 25 2.90 -3.77 -9.90
C ALA A 25 1.38 -3.63 -9.95
N VAL A 26 0.74 -3.51 -8.79
CA VAL A 26 -0.72 -3.40 -8.76
C VAL A 26 -1.19 -2.10 -9.40
N LEU A 27 -0.54 -0.99 -9.07
CA LEU A 27 -0.97 0.31 -9.60
C LEU A 27 -0.67 0.44 -11.09
N ALA A 28 0.22 -0.38 -11.63
CA ALA A 28 0.51 -0.39 -13.06
C ALA A 28 -0.49 -1.21 -13.87
N LEU A 29 -1.24 -2.09 -13.22
CA LEU A 29 -2.17 -2.97 -13.94
C LEU A 29 -3.35 -2.21 -14.53
N GLU A 30 -3.95 -1.33 -13.73
CA GLU A 30 -5.14 -0.61 -14.12
C GLU A 30 -5.13 0.75 -13.49
N LYS A 31 -5.61 1.72 -14.21
CA LYS A 31 -5.68 3.07 -13.69
C LYS A 31 -6.70 3.24 -12.58
N GLY A 32 -7.66 2.36 -12.52
CA GLY A 32 -8.74 2.50 -11.55
C GLY A 32 -8.48 1.87 -10.20
N PHE A 33 -7.33 1.22 -10.03
CA PHE A 33 -7.08 0.57 -8.75
C PHE A 33 -6.49 1.54 -7.74
N ASN A 34 -6.97 1.41 -6.51
CA ASN A 34 -6.35 2.05 -5.35
C ASN A 34 -5.89 0.94 -4.43
N ILE A 35 -4.98 1.24 -3.53
CA ILE A 35 -4.45 0.25 -2.61
C ILE A 35 -4.63 0.75 -1.19
N LEU A 36 -5.09 -0.13 -0.33
CA LEU A 36 -5.06 0.09 1.11
C LEU A 36 -4.16 -0.95 1.72
N VAL A 37 -3.04 -0.53 2.26
CA VAL A 37 -2.14 -1.40 3.01
C VAL A 37 -2.60 -1.43 4.46
N ILE A 38 -2.70 -2.62 5.02
CA ILE A 38 -3.00 -2.78 6.44
C ILE A 38 -1.78 -3.40 7.08
N ASP A 39 -1.00 -2.59 7.77
CA ASP A 39 0.26 -3.04 8.35
C ASP A 39 0.07 -3.40 9.82
N ASP A 40 0.48 -4.59 10.19
CA ASP A 40 0.28 -5.12 11.52
C ASP A 40 1.51 -4.91 12.41
N GLY A 41 2.06 -3.72 12.36
CA GLY A 41 3.15 -3.36 13.26
C GLY A 41 4.50 -3.91 12.83
N SER A 42 4.78 -3.88 11.53
CA SER A 42 6.05 -4.38 11.01
C SER A 42 7.23 -3.67 11.65
N PRO A 43 8.13 -4.39 12.30
CA PRO A 43 9.30 -3.74 12.90
C PRO A 43 10.40 -3.42 11.89
N ASP A 44 10.29 -3.91 10.67
CA ASP A 44 11.35 -3.77 9.67
C ASP A 44 11.28 -2.47 8.87
N GLY A 45 10.28 -1.62 9.11
CA GLY A 45 10.15 -0.38 8.37
C GLY A 45 9.24 -0.43 7.17
N THR A 46 8.44 -1.48 7.05
CA THR A 46 7.48 -1.59 5.94
C THR A 46 6.60 -0.36 5.84
N ALA A 47 6.03 0.10 6.96
CA ALA A 47 5.12 1.23 6.94
C ALA A 47 5.81 2.52 6.48
N LYS A 48 7.08 2.69 6.81
CA LYS A 48 7.82 3.88 6.38
C LYS A 48 7.94 3.93 4.86
N ILE A 49 8.13 2.78 4.24
CA ILE A 49 8.23 2.71 2.79
C ILE A 49 6.90 3.10 2.17
N VAL A 50 5.80 2.60 2.72
CA VAL A 50 4.48 2.93 2.21
C VAL A 50 4.20 4.42 2.36
N HIS A 51 4.52 5.01 3.52
CA HIS A 51 4.32 6.44 3.72
C HIS A 51 5.13 7.27 2.72
N ARG A 52 6.35 6.86 2.45
CA ARG A 52 7.17 7.56 1.46
C ARG A 52 6.53 7.53 0.08
N LEU A 53 6.01 6.38 -0.31
CA LEU A 53 5.37 6.24 -1.61
C LEU A 53 4.10 7.07 -1.71
N ILE A 54 3.33 7.14 -0.63
CA ILE A 54 2.15 8.00 -0.60
C ILE A 54 2.55 9.46 -0.79
N ASP A 55 3.57 9.89 -0.08
CA ASP A 55 3.96 11.31 -0.09
C ASP A 55 4.60 11.73 -1.40
N THR A 56 5.29 10.82 -2.08
CA THR A 56 6.09 11.20 -3.24
C THR A 56 5.43 10.87 -4.56
N GLU A 57 4.58 9.84 -4.63
CA GLU A 57 4.10 9.40 -5.92
C GLU A 57 2.61 9.07 -5.99
N PHE A 58 2.04 8.55 -4.91
CA PHE A 58 0.72 7.91 -5.02
C PHE A 58 -0.29 8.44 -4.04
N HIS A 59 -0.26 9.71 -3.73
CA HIS A 59 -1.06 10.18 -2.65
C HIS A 59 -2.57 10.14 -2.83
N ASN A 60 -3.05 9.92 -4.04
CA ASN A 60 -4.48 9.75 -4.25
C ASN A 60 -4.86 8.30 -4.53
N ARG A 61 -3.90 7.40 -4.48
CA ARG A 61 -4.14 6.01 -4.86
C ARG A 61 -3.64 5.00 -3.85
N LEU A 62 -2.82 5.42 -2.91
CA LEU A 62 -2.22 4.52 -1.93
C LEU A 62 -2.53 5.03 -0.54
N PHE A 63 -3.02 4.15 0.30
CA PHE A 63 -3.43 4.46 1.65
C PHE A 63 -2.89 3.41 2.60
N ILE A 64 -2.78 3.74 3.87
CA ILE A 64 -2.28 2.79 4.84
C ILE A 64 -3.03 2.95 6.16
N ILE A 65 -3.30 1.81 6.78
CA ILE A 65 -3.75 1.73 8.17
C ILE A 65 -2.69 0.95 8.91
N GLU A 66 -2.20 1.51 10.00
CA GLU A 66 -1.21 0.83 10.82
C GLU A 66 -1.89 0.33 12.08
N ARG A 67 -1.77 -0.96 12.35
CA ARG A 67 -2.31 -1.55 13.55
C ARG A 67 -1.17 -1.96 14.46
N SER A 68 -1.43 -2.03 15.73
CA SER A 68 -0.37 -2.32 16.68
C SER A 68 0.06 -3.77 16.68
N GLY A 69 -0.69 -4.63 16.07
CA GLY A 69 -0.33 -6.03 16.00
C GLY A 69 -0.66 -6.80 17.28
N LYS A 70 -1.41 -6.25 18.15
CA LYS A 70 -1.70 -6.93 19.42
C LYS A 70 -3.16 -7.17 19.57
#